data_c7e1ffb86fe0deec673ae4e6389b296b
#
_entry.id   c7e1ffb86fe0deec673ae4e6389b296b
#
_cell.length_a   1.000
_cell.length_b   1.000
_cell.length_c   1.000
_cell.angle_alpha   90.00
_cell.angle_beta   90.00
_cell.angle_gamma   90.00
#
_symmetry.space_group_name_H-M   'P 1'
#
loop_
_entity.id
_entity.type
_entity.pdbx_description
1 polymer ?
#
loop_
_entity_poly.entity_id
_entity_poly.type
_entity_poly.pdbx_seq_one_letter_code
_entity_poly.pdbx_strand_id
1 'polypeptide(L)'
;RQDQWQITFDLYGAPPALPTQPKPGPQAVNQLAAEEADAKLSDALANEAARSRDAVQPHFSEPVPPHSPDPNPVNLSPNQAPTAKARRPENLLQILIIGLVLGALVTVIKPIAFVLHPLIVIIHELGHAFAAWLVGYPAIPSFDFVHGGGITAHFSRWPLIIYLTYAGLAALYYRYRKNYLTLRLLLGITLVYSGLVFLPVHEDFITVMGHGFELLFVVIFGFQGLTGLGCRHGQLEQPLYVMVAFYIWLSCAGFGWKLIDDAGFRAQYLSGKGGLVNDFVILAGQYTGGNLTAIAIAFLSACAAILPILWLLQRHRHRLAAAIHRFWLMTDAQRFSW
;
A
#
# COMPACT_ATOMS: atom_id res chain seq x y z
N ARG A 1 15.66 -28.01 11.65
CA ARG A 1 14.47 -27.19 11.30
C ARG A 1 14.63 -26.84 9.84
N GLN A 2 13.81 -27.43 8.98
CA GLN A 2 13.75 -27.11 7.56
C GLN A 2 13.11 -25.74 7.43
N ASP A 3 13.82 -24.80 6.78
CA ASP A 3 13.29 -23.51 6.37
C ASP A 3 12.22 -23.78 5.30
N GLN A 4 10.97 -23.84 5.73
CA GLN A 4 9.83 -23.92 4.80
C GLN A 4 9.60 -22.52 4.24
N TRP A 5 9.72 -22.39 2.93
CA TRP A 5 9.32 -21.22 2.17
C TRP A 5 7.78 -21.08 2.28
N GLN A 6 7.31 -20.07 2.99
CA GLN A 6 5.88 -19.73 2.98
C GLN A 6 5.62 -18.71 1.88
N ILE A 7 4.82 -19.11 0.92
CA ILE A 7 4.30 -18.23 -0.13
C ILE A 7 2.81 -18.08 0.15
N THR A 8 2.34 -16.85 0.35
CA THR A 8 0.94 -16.55 0.68
C THR A 8 0.21 -16.01 -0.55
N PHE A 9 -0.96 -16.55 -0.87
CA PHE A 9 -1.80 -16.11 -1.99
C PHE A 9 -3.16 -15.62 -1.50
N ASP A 10 -3.71 -14.64 -2.16
CA ASP A 10 -5.11 -14.26 -2.00
C ASP A 10 -5.92 -14.29 -3.30
N LEU A 11 -7.15 -14.74 -3.20
CA LEU A 11 -8.00 -15.10 -4.31
C LEU A 11 -9.27 -14.26 -4.39
N TYR A 12 -9.26 -13.25 -5.23
CA TYR A 12 -10.48 -12.65 -5.73
C TYR A 12 -10.81 -13.21 -7.13
N GLY A 13 -11.76 -14.15 -7.16
CA GLY A 13 -12.43 -14.57 -8.40
C GLY A 13 -11.58 -15.30 -9.44
N ALA A 14 -11.56 -16.64 -9.39
CA ALA A 14 -11.02 -17.46 -10.45
C ALA A 14 -11.90 -17.38 -11.73
N PRO A 15 -11.30 -17.29 -12.94
CA PRO A 15 -12.01 -17.56 -14.17
C PRO A 15 -12.41 -19.05 -14.25
N PRO A 16 -13.46 -19.40 -15.03
CA PRO A 16 -13.89 -20.79 -15.17
C PRO A 16 -12.78 -21.68 -15.73
N ALA A 17 -12.68 -22.89 -15.19
CA ALA A 17 -11.66 -23.87 -15.56
C ALA A 17 -11.71 -24.19 -17.05
N LEU A 18 -10.59 -23.97 -17.76
CA LEU A 18 -10.36 -24.48 -19.10
C LEU A 18 -10.08 -25.99 -19.07
N PRO A 19 -10.49 -26.76 -20.12
CA PRO A 19 -10.28 -28.20 -20.17
C PRO A 19 -8.77 -28.54 -20.18
N THR A 20 -8.40 -29.50 -19.35
CA THR A 20 -7.03 -29.95 -19.14
C THR A 20 -6.42 -30.57 -20.41
N GLN A 21 -5.40 -29.93 -20.96
CA GLN A 21 -4.47 -30.57 -21.87
C GLN A 21 -3.44 -31.43 -21.11
N PRO A 22 -2.95 -32.54 -21.67
CA PRO A 22 -1.93 -33.37 -21.03
C PRO A 22 -0.64 -32.58 -20.85
N LYS A 23 -0.13 -32.54 -19.58
CA LYS A 23 1.08 -31.80 -19.22
C LYS A 23 2.32 -32.37 -19.91
N PRO A 24 3.12 -31.53 -20.61
CA PRO A 24 4.46 -31.93 -21.03
C PRO A 24 5.36 -32.13 -19.80
N GLY A 25 6.28 -33.10 -19.90
CA GLY A 25 7.16 -33.43 -18.77
C GLY A 25 8.06 -32.26 -18.33
N PRO A 26 8.54 -32.25 -17.07
CA PRO A 26 9.22 -31.09 -16.46
C PRO A 26 10.49 -30.61 -17.21
N GLN A 27 11.17 -31.47 -17.95
CA GLN A 27 12.38 -31.13 -18.71
C GLN A 27 12.08 -30.36 -20.01
N ALA A 28 10.97 -30.68 -20.69
CA ALA A 28 10.59 -29.99 -21.92
C ALA A 28 10.07 -28.55 -21.66
N VAL A 29 9.43 -28.32 -20.52
CA VAL A 29 8.93 -26.99 -20.12
C VAL A 29 10.08 -26.03 -19.81
N ASN A 30 11.14 -26.52 -19.15
CA ASN A 30 12.29 -25.68 -18.80
C ASN A 30 13.16 -25.30 -20.00
N GLN A 31 13.27 -26.15 -21.02
CA GLN A 31 14.01 -25.83 -22.23
C GLN A 31 13.28 -24.78 -23.10
N LEU A 32 11.98 -24.94 -23.31
CA LEU A 32 11.17 -23.96 -24.05
C LEU A 32 11.11 -22.59 -23.38
N ALA A 33 11.04 -22.54 -22.05
CA ALA A 33 11.04 -21.29 -21.30
C ALA A 33 12.40 -20.57 -21.36
N ALA A 34 13.52 -21.30 -21.40
CA ALA A 34 14.85 -20.72 -21.50
C ALA A 34 15.10 -20.14 -22.92
N GLU A 35 14.69 -20.84 -23.98
CA GLU A 35 14.83 -20.36 -25.36
C GLU A 35 13.96 -19.12 -25.61
N GLU A 36 12.73 -19.07 -25.07
CA GLU A 36 11.84 -17.91 -25.22
C GLU A 36 12.33 -16.69 -24.43
N ALA A 37 12.97 -16.90 -23.28
CA ALA A 37 13.56 -15.83 -22.49
C ALA A 37 14.80 -15.22 -23.16
N ASP A 38 15.65 -16.02 -23.76
CA ASP A 38 16.85 -15.56 -24.48
C ASP A 38 16.47 -14.78 -25.77
N ALA A 39 15.45 -15.22 -26.52
CA ALA A 39 14.95 -14.52 -27.68
C ALA A 39 14.38 -13.13 -27.32
N LYS A 40 13.57 -13.03 -26.26
CA LYS A 40 13.00 -11.76 -25.78
C LYS A 40 14.06 -10.80 -25.26
N LEU A 41 15.10 -11.29 -24.60
CA LEU A 41 16.20 -10.47 -24.11
C LEU A 41 17.05 -9.91 -25.25
N SER A 42 17.30 -10.72 -26.29
CA SER A 42 18.01 -10.30 -27.51
C SER A 42 17.29 -9.18 -28.25
N ASP A 43 15.96 -9.30 -28.42
CA ASP A 43 15.14 -8.28 -29.09
C ASP A 43 15.03 -6.99 -28.26
N ALA A 44 14.95 -7.09 -26.93
CA ALA A 44 14.92 -5.93 -26.05
C ALA A 44 16.24 -5.13 -26.10
N LEU A 45 17.39 -5.79 -26.10
CA LEU A 45 18.70 -5.16 -26.21
C LEU A 45 18.94 -4.50 -27.57
N ALA A 46 18.45 -5.12 -28.65
CA ALA A 46 18.53 -4.55 -30.00
C ALA A 46 17.69 -3.26 -30.11
N ASN A 47 16.49 -3.23 -29.54
CA ASN A 47 15.62 -2.06 -29.53
C ASN A 47 16.16 -0.91 -28.66
N GLU A 48 16.82 -1.21 -27.55
CA GLU A 48 17.43 -0.18 -26.69
C GLU A 48 18.67 0.43 -27.34
N ALA A 49 19.48 -0.35 -28.05
CA ALA A 49 20.61 0.13 -28.84
C ALA A 49 20.19 1.02 -30.02
N ALA A 50 19.02 0.75 -30.64
CA ALA A 50 18.45 1.59 -31.69
C ALA A 50 17.96 2.94 -31.14
N ARG A 51 17.28 2.95 -29.97
CA ARG A 51 16.79 4.17 -29.31
C ARG A 51 17.92 5.10 -28.82
N SER A 52 19.03 4.52 -28.40
CA SER A 52 20.20 5.31 -27.93
C SER A 52 20.92 6.04 -29.06
N ARG A 53 20.77 5.60 -30.32
CA ARG A 53 21.39 6.26 -31.48
C ARG A 53 20.64 7.51 -31.92
N ASP A 54 19.32 7.57 -31.71
CA ASP A 54 18.48 8.70 -32.12
C ASP A 54 18.46 9.84 -31.08
N ALA A 55 18.98 9.62 -29.87
CA ALA A 55 18.93 10.59 -28.76
C ALA A 55 20.14 11.57 -28.73
N VAL A 56 21.13 11.45 -29.61
CA VAL A 56 22.30 12.33 -29.61
C VAL A 56 22.28 13.26 -30.84
N GLN A 57 21.35 14.22 -30.82
CA GLN A 57 21.51 15.45 -31.62
C GLN A 57 21.88 16.60 -30.67
N PRO A 58 23.01 17.28 -30.86
CA PRO A 58 23.35 18.43 -30.07
C PRO A 58 22.47 19.63 -30.49
N HIS A 59 21.57 20.03 -29.59
CA HIS A 59 20.86 21.30 -29.72
C HIS A 59 21.86 22.42 -29.47
N PHE A 60 22.23 23.14 -30.51
CA PHE A 60 22.90 24.43 -30.40
C PHE A 60 21.90 25.45 -29.84
N SER A 61 22.15 25.88 -28.60
CA SER A 61 21.39 26.93 -27.96
C SER A 61 21.76 28.27 -28.57
N GLU A 62 20.79 29.01 -29.11
CA GLU A 62 20.96 30.41 -29.50
C GLU A 62 21.36 31.28 -28.29
N PRO A 63 22.19 32.30 -28.47
CA PRO A 63 22.61 33.18 -27.38
C PRO A 63 21.43 34.04 -26.90
N VAL A 64 21.12 33.92 -25.61
CA VAL A 64 20.12 34.75 -24.92
C VAL A 64 20.61 36.21 -24.87
N PRO A 65 19.80 37.20 -25.30
CA PRO A 65 20.14 38.61 -25.20
C PRO A 65 20.26 39.06 -23.74
N PRO A 66 21.17 40.00 -23.40
CA PRO A 66 21.36 40.44 -22.04
C PRO A 66 20.12 41.16 -21.50
N HIS A 67 19.55 40.63 -20.42
CA HIS A 67 18.47 41.27 -19.67
C HIS A 67 18.97 42.59 -19.06
N SER A 68 18.31 43.69 -19.39
CA SER A 68 18.47 44.95 -18.69
C SER A 68 17.99 44.80 -17.23
N PRO A 69 18.71 45.34 -16.24
CA PRO A 69 18.29 45.29 -14.85
C PRO A 69 17.03 46.15 -14.64
N ASP A 70 15.96 45.49 -14.23
CA ASP A 70 14.69 46.12 -13.84
C ASP A 70 14.91 46.88 -12.51
N PRO A 71 14.71 48.21 -12.44
CA PRO A 71 15.08 49.00 -11.25
C PRO A 71 14.05 48.96 -10.12
N ASN A 72 13.06 48.06 -10.15
CA ASN A 72 12.10 47.96 -9.06
C ASN A 72 12.42 46.78 -8.14
N PRO A 73 12.95 47.02 -6.92
CA PRO A 73 13.02 45.95 -5.93
C PRO A 73 11.62 45.56 -5.56
N VAL A 74 11.18 44.37 -6.05
CA VAL A 74 9.96 43.72 -5.59
C VAL A 74 10.14 43.47 -4.09
N ASN A 75 9.45 44.29 -3.31
CA ASN A 75 9.40 44.21 -1.85
C ASN A 75 8.62 42.93 -1.47
N LEU A 76 9.29 41.78 -1.56
CA LEU A 76 8.76 40.51 -1.10
C LEU A 76 8.65 40.57 0.43
N SER A 77 7.48 40.97 0.89
CA SER A 77 7.12 40.87 2.31
C SER A 77 7.36 39.41 2.77
N PRO A 78 8.25 39.22 3.78
CA PRO A 78 8.62 37.87 4.23
C PRO A 78 7.47 37.04 4.85
N ASN A 79 6.28 37.63 4.93
CA ASN A 79 5.13 37.05 5.65
C ASN A 79 4.00 36.49 4.76
N GLN A 80 4.20 36.39 3.46
CA GLN A 80 3.27 35.66 2.60
C GLN A 80 3.78 34.26 2.28
N ALA A 81 4.09 33.46 3.31
CA ALA A 81 3.98 32.02 3.13
C ALA A 81 2.53 31.76 2.67
N PRO A 82 2.31 31.06 1.54
CA PRO A 82 0.96 30.70 1.14
C PRO A 82 0.39 29.81 2.24
N THR A 83 -0.36 30.43 3.15
CA THR A 83 -1.23 29.67 4.01
C THR A 83 -2.16 28.95 3.05
N ALA A 84 -1.90 27.67 2.81
CA ALA A 84 -2.84 26.77 2.19
C ALA A 84 -4.08 26.81 3.11
N LYS A 85 -4.96 27.80 2.89
CA LYS A 85 -6.27 27.86 3.51
C LYS A 85 -6.88 26.52 3.18
N ALA A 86 -6.93 25.64 4.18
CA ALA A 86 -7.70 24.42 4.07
C ALA A 86 -9.11 24.86 3.68
N ARG A 87 -9.41 24.83 2.37
CA ARG A 87 -10.72 25.16 1.84
C ARG A 87 -11.68 24.27 2.62
N ARG A 88 -12.61 24.89 3.35
CA ARG A 88 -13.77 24.16 3.87
C ARG A 88 -14.37 23.47 2.65
N PRO A 89 -14.51 22.16 2.63
CA PRO A 89 -15.24 21.52 1.57
C PRO A 89 -16.69 21.98 1.74
N GLU A 90 -17.07 23.01 0.97
CA GLU A 90 -18.45 23.54 0.94
C GLU A 90 -19.44 22.44 0.56
N ASN A 91 -18.94 21.31 0.05
CA ASN A 91 -19.71 20.18 -0.45
C ASN A 91 -19.18 18.81 0.02
N LEU A 92 -18.83 18.68 1.32
CA LEU A 92 -18.32 17.39 1.84
C LEU A 92 -19.29 16.23 1.56
N LEU A 93 -20.59 16.46 1.74
CA LEU A 93 -21.63 15.47 1.47
C LEU A 93 -21.65 15.10 -0.03
N GLN A 94 -21.50 16.08 -0.90
CA GLN A 94 -21.45 15.85 -2.35
C GLN A 94 -20.21 14.99 -2.73
N ILE A 95 -19.04 15.29 -2.17
CA ILE A 95 -17.81 14.52 -2.40
C ILE A 95 -18.00 13.08 -1.93
N LEU A 96 -18.60 12.89 -0.74
CA LEU A 96 -18.90 11.55 -0.21
C LEU A 96 -19.87 10.78 -1.09
N ILE A 97 -20.98 11.42 -1.51
CA ILE A 97 -22.00 10.77 -2.35
C ILE A 97 -21.40 10.40 -3.72
N ILE A 98 -20.71 11.33 -4.37
CA ILE A 98 -20.07 11.06 -5.67
C ILE A 98 -19.04 9.93 -5.54
N GLY A 99 -18.15 10.00 -4.54
CA GLY A 99 -17.16 8.98 -4.31
C GLY A 99 -17.76 7.60 -4.00
N LEU A 100 -18.82 7.55 -3.17
CA LEU A 100 -19.54 6.31 -2.86
C LEU A 100 -20.21 5.71 -4.11
N VAL A 101 -20.95 6.55 -4.88
CA VAL A 101 -21.62 6.11 -6.10
C VAL A 101 -20.59 5.58 -7.11
N LEU A 102 -19.50 6.31 -7.34
CA LEU A 102 -18.43 5.86 -8.24
C LEU A 102 -17.75 4.58 -7.73
N GLY A 103 -17.46 4.47 -6.43
CA GLY A 103 -16.86 3.27 -5.84
C GLY A 103 -17.80 2.06 -5.97
N ALA A 104 -19.09 2.24 -5.73
CA ALA A 104 -20.09 1.19 -5.92
C ALA A 104 -20.21 0.78 -7.39
N LEU A 105 -20.25 1.73 -8.32
CA LEU A 105 -20.27 1.46 -9.77
C LEU A 105 -19.05 0.66 -10.20
N VAL A 106 -17.86 1.06 -9.76
CA VAL A 106 -16.61 0.32 -10.03
C VAL A 106 -16.70 -1.11 -9.50
N THR A 107 -17.26 -1.33 -8.33
CA THR A 107 -17.39 -2.67 -7.73
C THR A 107 -18.39 -3.54 -8.49
N VAL A 108 -19.48 -2.97 -8.98
CA VAL A 108 -20.59 -3.71 -9.65
C VAL A 108 -20.27 -3.97 -11.12
N ILE A 109 -19.64 -3.02 -11.83
CA ILE A 109 -19.31 -3.15 -13.25
C ILE A 109 -18.10 -4.05 -13.43
N LYS A 110 -18.34 -5.34 -13.68
CA LYS A 110 -17.29 -6.37 -13.76
C LYS A 110 -16.06 -6.02 -14.61
N PRO A 111 -16.17 -5.45 -15.83
CA PRO A 111 -14.98 -5.06 -16.59
C PRO A 111 -14.11 -4.01 -15.88
N ILE A 112 -14.72 -3.02 -15.22
CA ILE A 112 -14.00 -1.97 -14.48
C ILE A 112 -13.38 -2.57 -13.22
N ALA A 113 -14.15 -3.37 -12.48
CA ALA A 113 -13.66 -4.09 -11.31
C ALA A 113 -12.44 -4.97 -11.67
N PHE A 114 -12.47 -5.67 -12.80
CA PHE A 114 -11.36 -6.49 -13.28
C PHE A 114 -10.10 -5.66 -13.55
N VAL A 115 -10.22 -4.50 -14.20
CA VAL A 115 -9.08 -3.61 -14.49
C VAL A 115 -8.48 -3.02 -13.21
N LEU A 116 -9.32 -2.72 -12.19
CA LEU A 116 -8.86 -2.13 -10.93
C LEU A 116 -8.50 -3.17 -9.85
N HIS A 117 -8.86 -4.44 -10.05
CA HIS A 117 -8.54 -5.52 -9.12
C HIS A 117 -7.04 -5.65 -8.81
N PRO A 118 -6.11 -5.54 -9.78
CA PRO A 118 -4.68 -5.54 -9.51
C PRO A 118 -4.22 -4.49 -8.48
N LEU A 119 -4.93 -3.36 -8.38
CA LEU A 119 -4.63 -2.35 -7.36
C LEU A 119 -4.84 -2.89 -5.94
N ILE A 120 -5.94 -3.63 -5.71
CA ILE A 120 -6.21 -4.24 -4.40
C ILE A 120 -5.17 -5.31 -4.11
N VAL A 121 -4.90 -6.19 -5.09
CA VAL A 121 -3.91 -7.25 -4.93
C VAL A 121 -2.54 -6.69 -4.59
N ILE A 122 -2.05 -5.67 -5.30
CA ILE A 122 -0.73 -5.10 -5.01
C ILE A 122 -0.69 -4.40 -3.65
N ILE A 123 -1.77 -3.74 -3.22
CA ILE A 123 -1.85 -3.15 -1.89
C ILE A 123 -1.77 -4.25 -0.81
N HIS A 124 -2.45 -5.37 -1.02
CA HIS A 124 -2.43 -6.52 -0.13
C HIS A 124 -1.00 -7.09 -0.01
N GLU A 125 -0.37 -7.41 -1.13
CA GLU A 125 0.98 -7.96 -1.15
C GLU A 125 2.03 -6.98 -0.60
N LEU A 126 1.86 -5.68 -0.86
CA LEU A 126 2.68 -4.65 -0.22
C LEU A 126 2.54 -4.66 1.31
N GLY A 127 1.36 -5.01 1.83
CA GLY A 127 1.13 -5.16 3.26
C GLY A 127 1.98 -6.27 3.87
N HIS A 128 1.99 -7.45 3.25
CA HIS A 128 2.84 -8.56 3.65
C HIS A 128 4.33 -8.20 3.54
N ALA A 129 4.73 -7.65 2.38
CA ALA A 129 6.12 -7.29 2.14
C ALA A 129 6.61 -6.22 3.14
N PHE A 130 5.81 -5.18 3.39
CA PHE A 130 6.15 -4.13 4.35
C PHE A 130 6.30 -4.69 5.77
N ALA A 131 5.36 -5.51 6.22
CA ALA A 131 5.41 -6.14 7.54
C ALA A 131 6.63 -7.07 7.67
N ALA A 132 6.90 -7.87 6.65
CA ALA A 132 8.06 -8.75 6.60
C ALA A 132 9.37 -7.96 6.70
N TRP A 133 9.56 -6.92 5.89
CA TRP A 133 10.73 -6.05 5.97
C TRP A 133 10.87 -5.43 7.36
N LEU A 134 9.76 -4.98 7.94
CA LEU A 134 9.79 -4.35 9.26
C LEU A 134 10.34 -5.29 10.34
N VAL A 135 10.04 -6.59 10.26
CA VAL A 135 10.50 -7.58 11.25
C VAL A 135 11.75 -8.37 10.81
N GLY A 136 12.40 -7.90 9.73
CA GLY A 136 13.70 -8.39 9.30
C GLY A 136 13.69 -9.47 8.24
N TYR A 137 12.56 -9.76 7.59
CA TYR A 137 12.47 -10.67 6.45
C TYR A 137 12.41 -9.86 5.16
N PRO A 138 13.47 -9.84 4.33
CA PRO A 138 13.36 -9.28 2.99
C PRO A 138 12.21 -9.97 2.24
N ALA A 139 11.37 -9.20 1.57
CA ALA A 139 10.22 -9.74 0.85
C ALA A 139 9.98 -8.97 -0.43
N ILE A 140 9.51 -9.65 -1.47
CA ILE A 140 9.19 -9.09 -2.77
C ILE A 140 7.73 -9.38 -3.07
N PRO A 141 6.88 -8.34 -3.14
CA PRO A 141 5.50 -8.50 -3.59
C PRO A 141 5.48 -8.74 -5.10
N SER A 142 4.69 -9.69 -5.55
CA SER A 142 4.56 -10.05 -6.95
C SER A 142 3.09 -10.27 -7.30
N PHE A 143 2.76 -10.11 -8.58
CA PHE A 143 1.43 -10.37 -9.11
C PHE A 143 1.45 -11.66 -9.93
N ASP A 144 0.53 -12.59 -9.62
CA ASP A 144 0.34 -13.80 -10.39
C ASP A 144 -0.66 -13.55 -11.53
N PHE A 145 -0.14 -13.25 -12.73
CA PHE A 145 -0.95 -13.03 -13.92
C PHE A 145 -1.65 -14.31 -14.41
N VAL A 146 -1.16 -15.49 -14.04
CA VAL A 146 -1.72 -16.77 -14.50
C VAL A 146 -2.99 -17.12 -13.73
N HIS A 147 -3.00 -16.90 -12.42
CA HIS A 147 -4.11 -17.27 -11.55
C HIS A 147 -4.88 -16.04 -11.02
N GLY A 148 -4.46 -14.82 -11.37
CA GLY A 148 -5.15 -13.57 -11.00
C GLY A 148 -5.09 -13.24 -9.51
N GLY A 149 -3.98 -13.59 -8.84
CA GLY A 149 -3.74 -13.30 -7.42
C GLY A 149 -2.42 -12.58 -7.19
N GLY A 150 -2.05 -12.41 -5.92
CA GLY A 150 -0.75 -11.93 -5.51
C GLY A 150 0.06 -13.01 -4.84
N ILE A 151 1.35 -12.76 -4.73
CA ILE A 151 2.32 -13.58 -4.02
C ILE A 151 3.35 -12.65 -3.39
N THR A 152 3.63 -12.84 -2.11
CA THR A 152 4.81 -12.21 -1.50
C THR A 152 5.86 -13.27 -1.20
N ALA A 153 6.99 -13.22 -1.92
CA ALA A 153 8.12 -14.10 -1.68
C ALA A 153 8.94 -13.57 -0.50
N HIS A 154 9.08 -14.39 0.55
CA HIS A 154 9.87 -14.07 1.74
C HIS A 154 11.24 -14.75 1.69
N PHE A 155 12.29 -14.02 2.07
CA PHE A 155 13.64 -14.57 2.24
C PHE A 155 13.92 -14.84 3.70
N SER A 156 15.04 -15.51 3.98
CA SER A 156 15.49 -15.75 5.35
C SER A 156 15.69 -14.45 6.11
N ARG A 157 15.48 -14.49 7.42
CA ARG A 157 15.56 -13.31 8.30
C ARG A 157 16.99 -12.74 8.31
N TRP A 158 17.10 -11.44 8.04
CA TRP A 158 18.35 -10.70 8.06
C TRP A 158 18.45 -9.80 9.30
N PRO A 159 19.26 -10.14 10.29
CA PRO A 159 19.43 -9.34 11.51
C PRO A 159 19.86 -7.89 11.23
N LEU A 160 20.59 -7.67 10.14
CA LEU A 160 21.04 -6.34 9.72
C LEU A 160 19.87 -5.35 9.54
N ILE A 161 18.73 -5.80 8.99
CA ILE A 161 17.56 -4.94 8.80
C ILE A 161 17.03 -4.48 10.16
N ILE A 162 16.97 -5.38 11.13
CA ILE A 162 16.54 -5.09 12.49
C ILE A 162 17.47 -4.07 13.14
N TYR A 163 18.80 -4.28 13.01
CA TYR A 163 19.79 -3.34 13.53
C TYR A 163 19.70 -1.96 12.89
N LEU A 164 19.48 -1.90 11.57
CA LEU A 164 19.26 -0.63 10.85
C LEU A 164 18.00 0.09 11.33
N THR A 165 16.92 -0.65 11.61
CA THR A 165 15.69 -0.07 12.16
C THR A 165 15.93 0.51 13.54
N TYR A 166 16.63 -0.21 14.44
CA TYR A 166 17.00 0.33 15.76
C TYR A 166 17.95 1.52 15.67
N ALA A 167 18.92 1.48 14.73
CA ALA A 167 19.79 2.62 14.48
C ALA A 167 18.99 3.86 14.01
N GLY A 168 18.01 3.66 13.14
CA GLY A 168 17.07 4.71 12.73
C GLY A 168 16.26 5.27 13.90
N LEU A 169 15.72 4.40 14.76
CA LEU A 169 15.02 4.82 15.98
C LEU A 169 15.96 5.60 16.91
N ALA A 170 17.20 5.13 17.12
CA ALA A 170 18.20 5.83 17.95
C ALA A 170 18.54 7.20 17.36
N ALA A 171 18.69 7.32 16.04
CA ALA A 171 18.89 8.60 15.38
C ALA A 171 17.70 9.56 15.58
N LEU A 172 16.46 9.04 15.53
CA LEU A 172 15.25 9.83 15.86
C LEU A 172 15.23 10.25 17.33
N TYR A 173 15.58 9.38 18.27
CA TYR A 173 15.74 9.74 19.69
C TYR A 173 16.75 10.87 19.86
N TYR A 174 17.91 10.77 19.24
CA TYR A 174 18.93 11.81 19.28
C TYR A 174 18.43 13.12 18.67
N ARG A 175 17.77 13.05 17.52
CA ARG A 175 17.22 14.22 16.81
C ARG A 175 16.15 14.94 17.60
N TYR A 176 15.28 14.21 18.33
CA TYR A 176 14.15 14.75 19.09
C TYR A 176 14.37 14.78 20.61
N ARG A 177 15.62 14.68 21.07
CA ARG A 177 15.98 14.58 22.50
C ARG A 177 15.42 15.69 23.40
N LYS A 178 15.07 16.84 22.82
CA LYS A 178 14.48 17.99 23.54
C LYS A 178 12.95 17.99 23.56
N ASN A 179 12.28 17.06 22.87
CA ASN A 179 10.82 17.02 22.75
C ASN A 179 10.25 15.79 23.48
N TYR A 180 9.80 16.01 24.72
CA TYR A 180 9.29 14.93 25.57
C TYR A 180 8.10 14.16 24.99
N LEU A 181 7.19 14.84 24.26
CA LEU A 181 6.05 14.16 23.63
C LEU A 181 6.53 13.20 22.55
N THR A 182 7.41 13.67 21.68
CA THR A 182 8.00 12.83 20.62
C THR A 182 8.80 11.66 21.21
N LEU A 183 9.57 11.90 22.28
CA LEU A 183 10.32 10.82 22.95
C LEU A 183 9.40 9.75 23.54
N ARG A 184 8.28 10.13 24.17
CA ARG A 184 7.28 9.16 24.66
C ARG A 184 6.65 8.35 23.53
N LEU A 185 6.32 9.00 22.40
CA LEU A 185 5.81 8.31 21.23
C LEU A 185 6.85 7.34 20.64
N LEU A 186 8.10 7.79 20.50
CA LEU A 186 9.19 6.93 20.04
C LEU A 186 9.43 5.75 20.99
N LEU A 187 9.32 5.95 22.31
CA LEU A 187 9.41 4.87 23.29
C LEU A 187 8.30 3.84 23.06
N GLY A 188 7.05 4.30 22.92
CA GLY A 188 5.91 3.42 22.60
C GLY A 188 6.12 2.65 21.29
N ILE A 189 6.55 3.33 20.24
CA ILE A 189 6.88 2.70 18.94
C ILE A 189 7.99 1.65 19.11
N THR A 190 9.07 1.98 19.85
CA THR A 190 10.19 1.06 20.08
C THR A 190 9.74 -0.17 20.86
N LEU A 191 8.90 -0.01 21.88
CA LEU A 191 8.37 -1.13 22.66
C LEU A 191 7.49 -2.06 21.82
N VAL A 192 6.57 -1.49 21.02
CA VAL A 192 5.72 -2.26 20.09
C VAL A 192 6.59 -2.96 19.06
N TYR A 193 7.53 -2.27 18.45
CA TYR A 193 8.47 -2.84 17.48
C TYR A 193 9.28 -3.98 18.08
N SER A 194 9.81 -3.80 19.30
CA SER A 194 10.56 -4.86 19.99
C SER A 194 9.67 -6.08 20.26
N GLY A 195 8.41 -5.87 20.65
CA GLY A 195 7.43 -6.94 20.78
C GLY A 195 7.24 -7.71 19.47
N LEU A 196 7.05 -7.00 18.36
CA LEU A 196 6.88 -7.62 17.04
C LEU A 196 8.12 -8.39 16.59
N VAL A 197 9.32 -7.90 16.90
CA VAL A 197 10.60 -8.53 16.47
C VAL A 197 10.97 -9.76 17.30
N PHE A 198 10.78 -9.70 18.63
CA PHE A 198 11.29 -10.71 19.54
C PHE A 198 10.25 -11.72 20.04
N LEU A 199 8.95 -11.40 19.94
CA LEU A 199 7.89 -12.35 20.26
C LEU A 199 7.50 -13.18 19.02
N PRO A 200 6.93 -14.37 19.21
CA PRO A 200 6.53 -15.25 18.10
C PRO A 200 5.29 -14.76 17.31
N VAL A 201 4.91 -13.48 17.49
CA VAL A 201 3.75 -12.85 16.83
C VAL A 201 4.08 -12.21 15.48
N HIS A 202 5.35 -12.26 15.04
CA HIS A 202 5.76 -11.61 13.80
C HIS A 202 5.18 -12.27 12.55
N GLU A 203 4.99 -13.60 12.55
CA GLU A 203 4.37 -14.33 11.45
C GLU A 203 2.89 -13.93 11.30
N ASP A 204 2.18 -13.85 12.43
CA ASP A 204 0.79 -13.39 12.45
C ASP A 204 0.65 -11.95 11.99
N PHE A 205 1.58 -11.10 12.43
CA PHE A 205 1.63 -9.71 12.00
C PHE A 205 1.81 -9.60 10.48
N ILE A 206 2.72 -10.37 9.89
CA ILE A 206 2.90 -10.42 8.43
C ILE A 206 1.60 -10.87 7.77
N THR A 207 1.00 -11.97 8.24
CA THR A 207 -0.24 -12.54 7.68
C THR A 207 -1.42 -11.57 7.76
N VAL A 208 -1.60 -10.88 8.89
CA VAL A 208 -2.70 -9.91 9.07
C VAL A 208 -2.49 -8.66 8.20
N MET A 209 -1.23 -8.27 7.94
CA MET A 209 -0.93 -6.98 7.28
C MET A 209 -1.26 -6.94 5.80
N GLY A 210 -1.51 -8.05 5.11
CA GLY A 210 -2.10 -8.02 3.78
C GLY A 210 -3.43 -7.24 3.79
N HIS A 211 -4.42 -7.77 4.48
CA HIS A 211 -5.71 -7.10 4.64
C HIS A 211 -5.64 -5.85 5.52
N GLY A 212 -4.71 -5.80 6.47
CA GLY A 212 -4.45 -4.60 7.28
C GLY A 212 -4.02 -3.41 6.43
N PHE A 213 -3.22 -3.66 5.40
CA PHE A 213 -2.77 -2.61 4.48
C PHE A 213 -3.89 -2.13 3.57
N GLU A 214 -4.78 -3.01 3.11
CA GLU A 214 -5.99 -2.61 2.40
C GLU A 214 -6.82 -1.61 3.24
N LEU A 215 -7.09 -1.94 4.50
CA LEU A 215 -7.83 -1.06 5.41
C LEU A 215 -7.07 0.24 5.72
N LEU A 216 -5.74 0.19 5.83
CA LEU A 216 -4.90 1.37 5.98
C LEU A 216 -5.04 2.30 4.76
N PHE A 217 -5.03 1.76 3.55
CA PHE A 217 -5.21 2.54 2.33
C PHE A 217 -6.62 3.12 2.22
N VAL A 218 -7.66 2.42 2.69
CA VAL A 218 -9.00 3.01 2.84
C VAL A 218 -8.96 4.26 3.72
N VAL A 219 -8.25 4.19 4.86
CA VAL A 219 -8.10 5.36 5.75
C VAL A 219 -7.33 6.49 5.08
N ILE A 220 -6.21 6.19 4.42
CA ILE A 220 -5.37 7.19 3.74
C ILE A 220 -6.16 7.89 2.63
N PHE A 221 -6.72 7.15 1.69
CA PHE A 221 -7.47 7.72 0.57
C PHE A 221 -8.76 8.41 1.04
N GLY A 222 -9.48 7.81 1.99
CA GLY A 222 -10.65 8.43 2.59
C GLY A 222 -10.32 9.76 3.27
N PHE A 223 -9.26 9.81 4.06
CA PHE A 223 -8.81 11.02 4.73
C PHE A 223 -8.35 12.09 3.73
N GLN A 224 -7.57 11.74 2.71
CA GLN A 224 -7.16 12.67 1.64
C GLN A 224 -8.38 13.25 0.91
N GLY A 225 -9.31 12.40 0.50
CA GLY A 225 -10.52 12.84 -0.18
C GLY A 225 -11.40 13.74 0.69
N LEU A 226 -11.57 13.42 1.97
CA LEU A 226 -12.40 14.20 2.91
C LEU A 226 -11.76 15.53 3.34
N THR A 227 -10.44 15.60 3.38
CA THR A 227 -9.72 16.81 3.85
C THR A 227 -9.20 17.68 2.73
N GLY A 228 -9.02 17.11 1.52
CA GLY A 228 -8.34 17.76 0.40
C GLY A 228 -6.84 17.94 0.61
N LEU A 229 -6.26 17.30 1.64
CA LEU A 229 -4.82 17.38 1.89
C LEU A 229 -4.07 16.68 0.75
N GLY A 230 -3.12 17.39 0.14
CA GLY A 230 -2.34 16.88 -0.99
C GLY A 230 -3.05 16.98 -2.35
N CYS A 231 -4.33 17.37 -2.41
CA CYS A 231 -5.03 17.57 -3.68
C CYS A 231 -4.61 18.89 -4.33
N ARG A 232 -4.15 18.82 -5.57
CA ARG A 232 -3.82 20.01 -6.39
C ARG A 232 -5.06 20.54 -7.11
N HIS A 233 -5.90 19.65 -7.64
CA HIS A 233 -7.13 19.97 -8.39
C HIS A 233 -8.38 19.58 -7.57
N GLY A 234 -8.51 20.13 -6.37
CA GLY A 234 -9.42 19.70 -5.30
C GLY A 234 -10.81 19.21 -5.68
N GLN A 235 -11.48 19.81 -6.67
CA GLN A 235 -12.84 19.42 -7.06
C GLN A 235 -12.94 18.06 -7.76
N LEU A 236 -11.89 17.66 -8.49
CA LEU A 236 -11.85 16.39 -9.21
C LEU A 236 -11.13 15.29 -8.41
N GLU A 237 -10.02 15.64 -7.76
CA GLU A 237 -9.20 14.67 -7.04
C GLU A 237 -9.88 14.13 -5.79
N GLN A 238 -10.57 14.98 -5.01
CA GLN A 238 -11.23 14.55 -3.77
C GLN A 238 -12.25 13.42 -3.99
N PRO A 239 -13.23 13.54 -4.92
CA PRO A 239 -14.15 12.44 -5.20
C PRO A 239 -13.45 11.16 -5.69
N LEU A 240 -12.34 11.29 -6.44
CA LEU A 240 -11.56 10.13 -6.90
C LEU A 240 -10.87 9.40 -5.74
N TYR A 241 -10.27 10.14 -4.80
CA TYR A 241 -9.71 9.51 -3.60
C TYR A 241 -10.79 8.80 -2.77
N VAL A 242 -11.95 9.44 -2.60
CA VAL A 242 -13.10 8.82 -1.90
C VAL A 242 -13.61 7.60 -2.66
N MET A 243 -13.68 7.65 -4.00
CA MET A 243 -14.05 6.52 -4.85
C MET A 243 -13.11 5.33 -4.62
N VAL A 244 -11.78 5.55 -4.66
CA VAL A 244 -10.80 4.48 -4.44
C VAL A 244 -10.94 3.90 -3.03
N ALA A 245 -11.12 4.75 -2.01
CA ALA A 245 -11.35 4.31 -0.64
C ALA A 245 -12.60 3.41 -0.54
N PHE A 246 -13.73 3.83 -1.12
CA PHE A 246 -14.96 3.02 -1.12
C PHE A 246 -14.82 1.74 -1.94
N TYR A 247 -14.14 1.79 -3.08
CA TYR A 247 -13.89 0.60 -3.89
C TYR A 247 -13.12 -0.46 -3.10
N ILE A 248 -12.01 -0.10 -2.44
CA ILE A 248 -11.23 -1.02 -1.61
C ILE A 248 -12.10 -1.50 -0.43
N TRP A 249 -12.79 -0.60 0.26
CA TRP A 249 -13.62 -0.93 1.41
C TRP A 249 -14.76 -1.89 1.07
N LEU A 250 -15.50 -1.64 -0.04
CA LEU A 250 -16.56 -2.51 -0.51
C LEU A 250 -16.03 -3.88 -0.94
N SER A 251 -14.84 -3.92 -1.55
CA SER A 251 -14.18 -5.17 -1.92
C SER A 251 -13.81 -6.00 -0.69
N CYS A 252 -13.19 -5.38 0.33
CA CYS A 252 -12.87 -6.01 1.61
C CYS A 252 -14.14 -6.53 2.32
N ALA A 253 -15.17 -5.69 2.45
CA ALA A 253 -16.42 -6.06 3.08
C ALA A 253 -17.14 -7.18 2.30
N GLY A 254 -17.17 -7.10 0.97
CA GLY A 254 -17.75 -8.13 0.10
C GLY A 254 -17.01 -9.47 0.21
N PHE A 255 -15.69 -9.45 0.29
CA PHE A 255 -14.87 -10.62 0.53
C PHE A 255 -15.19 -11.28 1.87
N GLY A 256 -15.14 -10.52 2.96
CA GLY A 256 -15.48 -11.03 4.29
C GLY A 256 -16.90 -11.57 4.37
N TRP A 257 -17.88 -10.91 3.72
CA TRP A 257 -19.26 -11.38 3.66
C TRP A 257 -19.40 -12.71 2.92
N LYS A 258 -18.75 -12.87 1.75
CA LYS A 258 -18.76 -14.12 0.99
C LYS A 258 -18.19 -15.30 1.78
N LEU A 259 -17.17 -15.08 2.59
CA LEU A 259 -16.63 -16.13 3.47
C LEU A 259 -17.64 -16.60 4.53
N ILE A 260 -18.60 -15.77 4.91
CA ILE A 260 -19.66 -16.12 5.86
C ILE A 260 -20.85 -16.80 5.16
N ASP A 261 -21.34 -16.19 4.09
CA ASP A 261 -22.64 -16.49 3.48
C ASP A 261 -22.54 -17.53 2.35
N ASP A 262 -21.44 -17.51 1.56
CA ASP A 262 -21.26 -18.39 0.40
C ASP A 262 -20.40 -19.63 0.75
N ALA A 263 -21.06 -20.77 0.94
CA ALA A 263 -20.40 -22.02 1.25
C ALA A 263 -19.47 -22.51 0.12
N GLY A 264 -19.82 -22.23 -1.16
CA GLY A 264 -19.00 -22.59 -2.32
C GLY A 264 -17.71 -21.78 -2.35
N PHE A 265 -17.81 -20.46 -2.19
CA PHE A 265 -16.67 -19.57 -2.08
C PHE A 265 -15.76 -19.95 -0.92
N ARG A 266 -16.35 -20.24 0.25
CA ARG A 266 -15.59 -20.68 1.43
C ARG A 266 -14.86 -22.01 1.18
N ALA A 267 -15.48 -22.98 0.54
CA ALA A 267 -14.85 -24.25 0.19
C ALA A 267 -13.68 -24.05 -0.79
N GLN A 268 -13.85 -23.19 -1.79
CA GLN A 268 -12.80 -22.82 -2.72
C GLN A 268 -11.64 -22.11 -2.00
N TYR A 269 -11.94 -21.18 -1.10
CA TYR A 269 -10.93 -20.46 -0.31
C TYR A 269 -10.14 -21.42 0.60
N LEU A 270 -10.80 -22.38 1.23
CA LEU A 270 -10.16 -23.42 2.06
C LEU A 270 -9.25 -24.34 1.26
N SER A 271 -9.56 -24.63 -0.01
CA SER A 271 -8.74 -25.51 -0.85
C SER A 271 -7.39 -24.90 -1.24
N GLY A 272 -7.24 -23.60 -1.08
CA GLY A 272 -6.03 -22.88 -1.47
C GLY A 272 -5.76 -22.89 -2.98
N LYS A 273 -4.59 -22.43 -3.38
CA LYS A 273 -4.10 -22.48 -4.77
C LYS A 273 -2.73 -23.15 -4.80
N GLY A 274 -2.59 -24.20 -5.60
CA GLY A 274 -1.27 -24.77 -5.86
C GLY A 274 -0.50 -25.28 -4.63
N GLY A 275 -1.21 -25.61 -3.53
CA GLY A 275 -0.62 -26.04 -2.26
C GLY A 275 -0.33 -24.89 -1.27
N LEU A 276 -0.71 -23.67 -1.61
CA LEU A 276 -0.56 -22.51 -0.74
C LEU A 276 -1.82 -22.28 0.10
N VAL A 277 -1.61 -21.90 1.34
CA VAL A 277 -2.66 -21.67 2.32
C VAL A 277 -2.98 -20.19 2.40
N ASN A 278 -4.25 -19.83 2.31
CA ASN A 278 -4.70 -18.44 2.38
C ASN A 278 -4.59 -17.88 3.81
N ASP A 279 -4.38 -16.57 3.94
CA ASP A 279 -4.16 -15.86 5.21
C ASP A 279 -5.20 -16.17 6.29
N PHE A 280 -6.49 -16.08 5.95
CA PHE A 280 -7.55 -16.34 6.94
C PHE A 280 -7.62 -17.81 7.34
N VAL A 281 -7.14 -18.73 6.50
CA VAL A 281 -7.05 -20.15 6.86
C VAL A 281 -5.93 -20.35 7.89
N ILE A 282 -4.78 -19.68 7.69
CA ILE A 282 -3.67 -19.69 8.66
C ILE A 282 -4.15 -19.15 10.02
N LEU A 283 -4.75 -17.94 10.00
CA LEU A 283 -5.27 -17.31 11.21
C LEU A 283 -6.39 -18.14 11.88
N ALA A 284 -7.28 -18.75 11.09
CA ALA A 284 -8.33 -19.59 11.62
C ALA A 284 -7.76 -20.83 12.33
N GLY A 285 -6.76 -21.47 11.73
CA GLY A 285 -6.08 -22.62 12.34
C GLY A 285 -5.43 -22.25 13.68
N GLN A 286 -4.84 -21.09 13.76
CA GLN A 286 -4.09 -20.63 14.92
C GLN A 286 -4.97 -20.12 16.07
N TYR A 287 -6.01 -19.32 15.76
CA TYR A 287 -6.77 -18.58 16.78
C TYR A 287 -8.18 -19.11 17.05
N THR A 288 -8.79 -19.81 16.08
CA THR A 288 -10.21 -20.19 16.17
C THR A 288 -10.47 -21.68 15.95
N GLY A 289 -9.41 -22.50 16.02
CA GLY A 289 -9.53 -23.96 15.79
C GLY A 289 -10.04 -24.31 14.38
N GLY A 290 -9.71 -23.50 13.37
CA GLY A 290 -10.13 -23.68 11.98
C GLY A 290 -11.46 -23.00 11.62
N ASN A 291 -12.07 -22.24 12.51
CA ASN A 291 -13.33 -21.53 12.24
C ASN A 291 -13.08 -20.25 11.41
N LEU A 292 -13.10 -20.40 10.09
CA LEU A 292 -12.92 -19.31 9.13
C LEU A 292 -13.99 -18.21 9.26
N THR A 293 -15.23 -18.59 9.62
CA THR A 293 -16.34 -17.64 9.82
C THR A 293 -16.02 -16.66 10.96
N ALA A 294 -15.39 -17.13 12.04
CA ALA A 294 -15.00 -16.24 13.14
C ALA A 294 -13.96 -15.21 12.71
N ILE A 295 -12.98 -15.60 11.91
CA ILE A 295 -11.98 -14.67 11.34
C ILE A 295 -12.66 -13.68 10.38
N ALA A 296 -13.58 -14.14 9.53
CA ALA A 296 -14.32 -13.27 8.61
C ALA A 296 -15.17 -12.23 9.36
N ILE A 297 -15.82 -12.62 10.49
CA ILE A 297 -16.57 -11.69 11.35
C ILE A 297 -15.62 -10.66 11.99
N ALA A 298 -14.46 -11.08 12.48
CA ALA A 298 -13.46 -10.17 13.04
C ALA A 298 -12.98 -9.16 11.98
N PHE A 299 -12.73 -9.63 10.76
CA PHE A 299 -12.35 -8.77 9.64
C PHE A 299 -13.46 -7.79 9.25
N LEU A 300 -14.71 -8.22 9.14
CA LEU A 300 -15.86 -7.33 8.89
C LEU A 300 -16.03 -6.29 9.99
N SER A 301 -15.77 -6.67 11.24
CA SER A 301 -15.78 -5.72 12.36
C SER A 301 -14.68 -4.66 12.21
N ALA A 302 -13.49 -5.06 11.73
CA ALA A 302 -12.42 -4.12 11.39
C ALA A 302 -12.82 -3.21 10.22
N CYS A 303 -13.43 -3.73 9.15
CA CYS A 303 -13.98 -2.92 8.06
C CYS A 303 -15.00 -1.89 8.57
N ALA A 304 -15.91 -2.28 9.46
CA ALA A 304 -16.91 -1.39 10.06
C ALA A 304 -16.24 -0.30 10.93
N ALA A 305 -15.17 -0.64 11.66
CA ALA A 305 -14.43 0.30 12.50
C ALA A 305 -13.73 1.43 11.71
N ILE A 306 -13.46 1.23 10.41
CA ILE A 306 -12.86 2.26 9.56
C ILE A 306 -13.73 3.52 9.47
N LEU A 307 -15.06 3.37 9.42
CA LEU A 307 -15.98 4.49 9.28
C LEU A 307 -15.90 5.49 10.46
N PRO A 308 -16.03 5.06 11.73
CA PRO A 308 -15.82 5.94 12.86
C PRO A 308 -14.39 6.48 12.96
N ILE A 309 -13.36 5.71 12.56
CA ILE A 309 -11.99 6.19 12.51
C ILE A 309 -11.87 7.37 11.53
N LEU A 310 -12.37 7.24 10.30
CA LEU A 310 -12.37 8.32 9.31
C LEU A 310 -13.13 9.55 9.81
N TRP A 311 -14.28 9.34 10.45
CA TRP A 311 -15.05 10.43 11.05
C TRP A 311 -14.25 11.17 12.15
N LEU A 312 -13.59 10.44 13.04
CA LEU A 312 -12.75 11.00 14.10
C LEU A 312 -11.57 11.78 13.51
N LEU A 313 -10.86 11.21 12.52
CA LEU A 313 -9.75 11.87 11.84
C LEU A 313 -10.22 13.16 11.16
N GLN A 314 -11.36 13.12 10.48
CA GLN A 314 -11.97 14.29 9.85
C GLN A 314 -12.37 15.35 10.88
N ARG A 315 -13.00 14.96 11.99
CA ARG A 315 -13.39 15.85 13.08
C ARG A 315 -12.19 16.58 13.68
N HIS A 316 -11.07 15.86 13.84
CA HIS A 316 -9.84 16.38 14.45
C HIS A 316 -8.79 16.85 13.44
N ARG A 317 -9.13 16.96 12.14
CA ARG A 317 -8.20 17.30 11.05
C ARG A 317 -7.35 18.54 11.32
N HIS A 318 -7.94 19.61 11.90
CA HIS A 318 -7.21 20.85 12.22
C HIS A 318 -6.17 20.64 13.32
N ARG A 319 -6.49 19.82 14.32
CA ARG A 319 -5.55 19.47 15.40
C ARG A 319 -4.42 18.60 14.86
N LEU A 320 -4.75 17.65 13.99
CA LEU A 320 -3.77 16.78 13.31
C LEU A 320 -2.86 17.60 12.40
N ALA A 321 -3.41 18.47 11.57
CA ALA A 321 -2.63 19.35 10.68
C ALA A 321 -1.73 20.29 11.51
N ALA A 322 -2.23 20.88 12.60
CA ALA A 322 -1.44 21.71 13.49
C ALA A 322 -0.33 20.91 14.22
N ALA A 323 -0.61 19.67 14.61
CA ALA A 323 0.39 18.80 15.22
C ALA A 323 1.49 18.40 14.23
N ILE A 324 1.12 18.02 13.01
CA ILE A 324 2.05 17.71 11.91
C ILE A 324 2.89 18.96 11.56
N HIS A 325 2.25 20.11 11.43
CA HIS A 325 2.94 21.37 11.12
C HIS A 325 3.93 21.77 12.24
N ARG A 326 3.55 21.66 13.51
CA ARG A 326 4.46 21.87 14.64
C ARG A 326 5.63 20.90 14.61
N PHE A 327 5.38 19.63 14.29
CA PHE A 327 6.42 18.63 14.12
C PHE A 327 7.43 19.03 13.05
N TRP A 328 6.97 19.51 11.88
CA TRP A 328 7.83 19.99 10.80
C TRP A 328 8.57 21.27 11.15
N LEU A 329 7.91 22.28 11.73
CA LEU A 329 8.55 23.54 12.13
C LEU A 329 9.62 23.36 13.20
N MET A 330 9.42 22.44 14.18
CA MET A 330 10.47 22.11 15.14
C MET A 330 11.68 21.47 14.47
N THR A 331 11.51 20.79 13.35
CA THR A 331 12.62 20.23 12.56
C THR A 331 13.42 21.32 11.85
N ASP A 332 12.79 22.37 11.34
CA ASP A 332 13.47 23.46 10.63
C ASP A 332 14.13 24.46 11.59
N ALA A 333 13.47 24.86 12.66
CA ALA A 333 14.06 25.77 13.65
C ALA A 333 15.34 25.19 14.29
N GLN A 334 15.46 23.86 14.35
CA GLN A 334 16.68 23.20 14.85
C GLN A 334 17.78 23.04 13.79
N ARG A 335 17.50 23.23 12.49
CA ARG A 335 18.51 23.21 11.42
C ARG A 335 19.39 24.46 11.44
N PHE A 336 18.87 25.59 11.93
CA PHE A 336 19.57 26.88 11.91
C PHE A 336 20.24 27.26 13.23
N SER A 337 20.29 26.38 14.21
CA SER A 337 20.92 26.62 15.53
C SER A 337 22.28 25.91 15.71
N TRP A 338 23.06 25.74 14.61
CA TRP A 338 24.45 25.25 14.62
C TRP A 338 25.38 26.36 14.22
#